data_3f30aba377083d935e770dbf586094f3
#
_entry.id   3f30aba377083d935e770dbf586094f3
#
_cell.length_a   1.000
_cell.length_b   1.000
_cell.length_c   1.000
_cell.angle_alpha   90.00
_cell.angle_beta   90.00
_cell.angle_gamma   90.00
#
_symmetry.space_group_name_H-M   'P 1'
#
loop_
_entity.id
_entity.type
_entity.pdbx_description
1 polymer ?
#
loop_
_entity_poly.entity_id
_entity_poly.type
_entity_poly.pdbx_seq_one_letter_code
_entity_poly.pdbx_strand_id
1 'polypeptide(L)'
;MNPSHPLRRAYAGARHLARRKLRQINRLSRKSVQMGLLLGGAALVALVSLGFAWLADKALEWNRAWVGHSGWLALLILPPALAALRWLTLRFAPNAAGSGIPQVIGALSLPPGPGQTSLVSLVQALWKVPLAFLGMLAGASIGREGPSVQVGAAVMLAWGDFWKRRGLRLRGFHANELIAAGAAGGLAAAFNAPLAGVIFAIEELGRGTVLRWQRLVLIGVLAAGFLVVAVAGNNPYFGVFAGEPLNQGMLMWVLVCGALNGALGGIFARLLGKGAAGAAPRRWRAWIRAHPVWTAFIMGLALALIGLCTAGSVYGTGYGSAAGLLSGNDGVPAGFGLAKLAATVASYWAGIPGGIFTPALTTGAGIGHHIWQLAGDGVDQRVLVLLSMAAFLAAATQAPLTASVVVMEMTGSQPMLFWLLVGALLASGVSRQFCPQPFYHLAAGRFRRQALVEAGRAAKPVESPVSGS
;
A
#
# COMPACT_ATOMS: atom_id res chain seq x y z
N MET A 1 -18.59 74.77 2.01
CA MET A 1 -19.67 73.85 1.72
C MET A 1 -19.33 72.49 2.35
N ASN A 2 -20.10 72.02 3.33
CA ASN A 2 -19.77 71.02 4.34
C ASN A 2 -19.93 69.58 3.74
N PRO A 3 -18.97 68.65 3.84
CA PRO A 3 -19.02 67.34 3.20
C PRO A 3 -19.67 66.24 4.06
N SER A 4 -20.49 66.61 5.06
CA SER A 4 -21.04 65.64 6.02
C SER A 4 -22.57 65.41 5.82
N HIS A 5 -22.98 64.98 4.65
CA HIS A 5 -24.37 64.58 4.44
C HIS A 5 -24.57 63.14 4.96
N PRO A 6 -25.40 62.87 5.98
CA PRO A 6 -25.61 61.57 6.59
C PRO A 6 -26.02 60.48 5.56
N LEU A 7 -26.71 60.86 4.50
CA LEU A 7 -27.08 59.97 3.41
C LEU A 7 -25.86 59.40 2.64
N ARG A 8 -24.79 60.17 2.46
CA ARG A 8 -23.56 59.64 1.81
C ARG A 8 -22.83 58.61 2.66
N ARG A 9 -22.82 58.76 4.00
CA ARG A 9 -22.25 57.75 4.91
C ARG A 9 -23.08 56.47 4.94
N ALA A 10 -24.41 56.57 4.95
CA ALA A 10 -25.31 55.42 4.87
C ALA A 10 -25.15 54.65 3.54
N TYR A 11 -25.03 55.39 2.42
CA TYR A 11 -24.81 54.76 1.08
C TYR A 11 -23.43 54.09 0.97
N ALA A 12 -22.37 54.68 1.54
CA ALA A 12 -21.06 54.08 1.57
C ALA A 12 -21.03 52.83 2.46
N GLY A 13 -21.71 52.84 3.61
CA GLY A 13 -21.87 51.68 4.51
C GLY A 13 -22.64 50.53 3.85
N ALA A 14 -23.76 50.83 3.18
CA ALA A 14 -24.56 49.83 2.46
C ALA A 14 -23.74 49.18 1.30
N ARG A 15 -23.00 50.00 0.55
CA ARG A 15 -22.12 49.52 -0.53
C ARG A 15 -20.96 48.66 0.01
N HIS A 16 -20.42 48.99 1.16
CA HIS A 16 -19.38 48.19 1.83
C HIS A 16 -19.91 46.85 2.35
N LEU A 17 -21.10 46.82 2.92
CA LEU A 17 -21.84 45.64 3.37
C LEU A 17 -22.19 44.72 2.17
N ALA A 18 -22.71 45.28 1.08
CA ALA A 18 -23.01 44.54 -0.14
C ALA A 18 -21.76 43.91 -0.74
N ARG A 19 -20.63 44.63 -0.82
CA ARG A 19 -19.35 44.11 -1.27
C ARG A 19 -18.80 43.01 -0.34
N ARG A 20 -18.98 43.14 0.97
CA ARG A 20 -18.63 42.10 1.96
C ARG A 20 -19.46 40.84 1.73
N LYS A 21 -20.77 40.94 1.61
CA LYS A 21 -21.68 39.81 1.32
C LYS A 21 -21.33 39.14 -0.02
N LEU A 22 -21.12 39.92 -1.09
CA LEU A 22 -20.72 39.39 -2.39
C LEU A 22 -19.38 38.63 -2.34
N ARG A 23 -18.36 39.15 -1.61
CA ARG A 23 -17.10 38.48 -1.38
C ARG A 23 -17.27 37.20 -0.55
N GLN A 24 -18.18 37.18 0.40
CA GLN A 24 -18.48 36.02 1.23
C GLN A 24 -19.20 34.92 0.42
N ILE A 25 -20.18 35.29 -0.41
CA ILE A 25 -20.88 34.39 -1.35
C ILE A 25 -19.88 33.80 -2.35
N ASN A 26 -19.02 34.61 -2.97
CA ASN A 26 -17.98 34.11 -3.87
C ASN A 26 -16.95 33.22 -3.21
N ARG A 27 -16.62 33.44 -1.92
CA ARG A 27 -15.74 32.55 -1.13
C ARG A 27 -16.41 31.23 -0.81
N LEU A 28 -17.70 31.24 -0.44
CA LEU A 28 -18.49 30.04 -0.18
C LEU A 28 -18.65 29.20 -1.45
N SER A 29 -19.04 29.82 -2.57
CA SER A 29 -19.16 29.16 -3.87
C SER A 29 -17.83 28.49 -4.29
N ARG A 30 -16.68 29.19 -4.12
CA ARG A 30 -15.37 28.61 -4.45
C ARG A 30 -15.01 27.43 -3.53
N LYS A 31 -15.34 27.48 -2.25
CA LYS A 31 -15.11 26.36 -1.32
C LYS A 31 -15.99 25.16 -1.67
N SER A 32 -17.24 25.37 -2.03
CA SER A 32 -18.16 24.31 -2.45
C SER A 32 -17.68 23.64 -3.73
N VAL A 33 -17.21 24.39 -4.72
CA VAL A 33 -16.61 23.84 -5.95
C VAL A 33 -15.35 23.03 -5.62
N GLN A 34 -14.46 23.53 -4.75
CA GLN A 34 -13.26 22.81 -4.33
C GLN A 34 -13.61 21.49 -3.63
N MET A 35 -14.63 21.52 -2.75
CA MET A 35 -15.12 20.31 -2.08
C MET A 35 -15.70 19.32 -3.08
N GLY A 36 -16.53 19.77 -4.01
CA GLY A 36 -17.10 18.93 -5.08
C GLY A 36 -16.00 18.27 -5.93
N LEU A 37 -14.94 19.02 -6.28
CA LEU A 37 -13.82 18.48 -7.03
C LEU A 37 -13.02 17.43 -6.22
N LEU A 38 -12.83 17.66 -4.93
CA LEU A 38 -12.17 16.69 -4.05
C LEU A 38 -12.99 15.40 -3.94
N LEU A 39 -14.28 15.54 -3.68
CA LEU A 39 -15.19 14.38 -3.57
C LEU A 39 -15.29 13.62 -4.90
N GLY A 40 -15.32 14.32 -6.05
CA GLY A 40 -15.27 13.69 -7.36
C GLY A 40 -13.98 12.92 -7.61
N GLY A 41 -12.82 13.47 -7.20
CA GLY A 41 -11.54 12.76 -7.27
C GLY A 41 -11.49 11.56 -6.33
N ALA A 42 -12.00 11.69 -5.10
CA ALA A 42 -12.10 10.60 -4.13
C ALA A 42 -13.02 9.47 -4.64
N ALA A 43 -14.14 9.83 -5.27
CA ALA A 43 -15.04 8.87 -5.90
C ALA A 43 -14.35 8.10 -7.05
N LEU A 44 -13.59 8.79 -7.88
CA LEU A 44 -12.85 8.16 -8.96
C LEU A 44 -11.77 7.21 -8.43
N VAL A 45 -11.05 7.60 -7.38
CA VAL A 45 -10.08 6.72 -6.69
C VAL A 45 -10.77 5.49 -6.13
N ALA A 46 -11.91 5.64 -5.45
CA ALA A 46 -12.68 4.52 -4.91
C ALA A 46 -13.14 3.56 -6.00
N LEU A 47 -13.71 4.06 -7.09
CA LEU A 47 -14.19 3.24 -8.21
C LEU A 47 -13.05 2.46 -8.89
N VAL A 48 -11.91 3.12 -9.15
CA VAL A 48 -10.73 2.46 -9.74
C VAL A 48 -10.17 1.40 -8.80
N SER A 49 -10.12 1.69 -7.49
CA SER A 49 -9.63 0.73 -6.50
C SER A 49 -10.57 -0.47 -6.34
N LEU A 50 -11.89 -0.26 -6.36
CA LEU A 50 -12.89 -1.36 -6.36
C LEU A 50 -12.78 -2.21 -7.61
N GLY A 51 -12.64 -1.60 -8.79
CA GLY A 51 -12.44 -2.32 -10.04
C GLY A 51 -11.16 -3.18 -10.00
N PHE A 52 -10.07 -2.63 -9.47
CA PHE A 52 -8.83 -3.38 -9.31
C PHE A 52 -8.98 -4.49 -8.27
N ALA A 53 -9.69 -4.26 -7.18
CA ALA A 53 -9.97 -5.27 -6.17
C ALA A 53 -10.74 -6.45 -6.79
N TRP A 54 -11.79 -6.18 -7.55
CA TRP A 54 -12.55 -7.20 -8.27
C TRP A 54 -11.69 -8.00 -9.26
N LEU A 55 -10.84 -7.32 -10.03
CA LEU A 55 -9.90 -8.00 -10.94
C LEU A 55 -8.93 -8.91 -10.18
N ALA A 56 -8.38 -8.44 -9.05
CA ALA A 56 -7.48 -9.22 -8.22
C ALA A 56 -8.15 -10.47 -7.66
N ASP A 57 -9.40 -10.36 -7.19
CA ASP A 57 -10.18 -11.50 -6.69
C ASP A 57 -10.43 -12.53 -7.79
N LYS A 58 -10.75 -12.09 -9.02
CA LYS A 58 -10.89 -12.96 -10.20
C LYS A 58 -9.57 -13.64 -10.58
N ALA A 59 -8.45 -12.93 -10.53
CA ALA A 59 -7.14 -13.54 -10.76
C ALA A 59 -6.83 -14.66 -9.77
N LEU A 60 -7.13 -14.44 -8.48
CA LEU A 60 -6.93 -15.45 -7.43
C LEU A 60 -7.89 -16.64 -7.54
N GLU A 61 -9.13 -16.39 -7.95
CA GLU A 61 -10.11 -17.46 -8.24
C GLU A 61 -9.62 -18.36 -9.38
N TRP A 62 -9.19 -17.77 -10.49
CA TRP A 62 -8.64 -18.50 -11.62
C TRP A 62 -7.32 -19.21 -11.30
N ASN A 63 -6.45 -18.56 -10.51
CA ASN A 63 -5.23 -19.21 -10.01
C ASN A 63 -5.56 -20.47 -9.21
N ARG A 64 -6.49 -20.39 -8.26
CA ARG A 64 -6.90 -21.57 -7.48
C ARG A 64 -7.48 -22.68 -8.34
N ALA A 65 -8.26 -22.34 -9.37
CA ALA A 65 -8.86 -23.32 -10.28
C ALA A 65 -7.79 -24.13 -11.04
N TRP A 66 -6.80 -23.46 -11.66
CA TRP A 66 -5.77 -24.19 -12.42
C TRP A 66 -4.75 -24.90 -11.53
N VAL A 67 -4.40 -24.33 -10.35
CA VAL A 67 -3.52 -24.99 -9.36
C VAL A 67 -4.20 -26.21 -8.76
N GLY A 68 -5.49 -26.12 -8.44
CA GLY A 68 -6.28 -27.24 -7.93
C GLY A 68 -6.41 -28.38 -8.93
N HIS A 69 -6.42 -28.08 -10.24
CA HIS A 69 -6.44 -29.11 -11.29
C HIS A 69 -5.11 -29.88 -11.38
N SER A 70 -3.98 -29.16 -11.31
CA SER A 70 -2.65 -29.79 -11.40
C SER A 70 -1.56 -28.89 -10.81
N GLY A 71 -1.21 -29.11 -9.55
CA GLY A 71 -0.23 -28.28 -8.84
C GLY A 71 1.16 -28.22 -9.48
N TRP A 72 1.59 -29.28 -10.20
CA TRP A 72 2.88 -29.31 -10.89
C TRP A 72 2.96 -28.32 -12.07
N LEU A 73 1.84 -27.90 -12.64
CA LEU A 73 1.80 -26.86 -13.68
C LEU A 73 2.44 -25.55 -13.21
N ALA A 74 2.49 -25.32 -11.91
CA ALA A 74 3.18 -24.16 -11.34
C ALA A 74 4.66 -24.10 -11.73
N LEU A 75 5.35 -25.25 -11.86
CA LEU A 75 6.75 -25.31 -12.32
C LEU A 75 6.93 -24.83 -13.76
N LEU A 76 5.91 -25.04 -14.61
CA LEU A 76 5.95 -24.62 -16.00
C LEU A 76 5.47 -23.18 -16.20
N ILE A 77 4.52 -22.72 -15.41
CA ILE A 77 3.85 -21.41 -15.58
C ILE A 77 4.59 -20.31 -14.85
N LEU A 78 4.92 -20.48 -13.55
CA LEU A 78 5.46 -19.40 -12.72
C LEU A 78 6.82 -18.85 -13.20
N PRO A 79 7.84 -19.68 -13.53
CA PRO A 79 9.12 -19.16 -13.94
C PRO A 79 9.05 -18.28 -15.20
N PRO A 80 8.46 -18.73 -16.33
CA PRO A 80 8.36 -17.89 -17.53
C PRO A 80 7.40 -16.70 -17.33
N ALA A 81 6.32 -16.85 -16.55
CA ALA A 81 5.40 -15.76 -16.28
C ALA A 81 6.09 -14.62 -15.51
N LEU A 82 6.82 -14.92 -14.43
CA LEU A 82 7.55 -13.89 -13.68
C LEU A 82 8.66 -13.25 -14.52
N ALA A 83 9.35 -14.02 -15.38
CA ALA A 83 10.34 -13.49 -16.31
C ALA A 83 9.70 -12.53 -17.33
N ALA A 84 8.58 -12.91 -17.93
CA ALA A 84 7.83 -12.10 -18.88
C ALA A 84 7.28 -10.81 -18.22
N LEU A 85 6.69 -10.92 -17.03
CA LEU A 85 6.20 -9.78 -16.26
C LEU A 85 7.35 -8.82 -15.88
N ARG A 86 8.50 -9.35 -15.52
CA ARG A 86 9.68 -8.53 -15.25
C ARG A 86 10.17 -7.80 -16.50
N TRP A 87 10.23 -8.48 -17.62
CA TRP A 87 10.59 -7.88 -18.92
C TRP A 87 9.61 -6.76 -19.31
N LEU A 88 8.30 -7.02 -19.23
CA LEU A 88 7.25 -6.02 -19.51
C LEU A 88 7.39 -4.81 -18.57
N THR A 89 7.61 -5.06 -17.28
CA THR A 89 7.78 -3.99 -16.27
C THR A 89 8.97 -3.10 -16.63
N LEU A 90 10.11 -3.70 -16.98
CA LEU A 90 11.32 -2.94 -17.34
C LEU A 90 11.15 -2.15 -18.63
N ARG A 91 10.41 -2.70 -19.60
CA ARG A 91 10.26 -2.11 -20.94
C ARG A 91 9.25 -0.95 -20.96
N PHE A 92 8.12 -1.09 -20.24
CA PHE A 92 6.98 -0.19 -20.37
C PHE A 92 6.70 0.65 -19.12
N ALA A 93 6.98 0.13 -17.94
CA ALA A 93 6.61 0.78 -16.69
C ALA A 93 7.61 0.48 -15.55
N PRO A 94 8.88 0.93 -15.65
CA PRO A 94 9.91 0.61 -14.65
C PRO A 94 9.55 1.09 -13.24
N ASN A 95 8.82 2.20 -13.11
CA ASN A 95 8.35 2.73 -11.84
C ASN A 95 7.08 2.02 -11.31
N ALA A 96 6.51 1.05 -12.04
CA ALA A 96 5.45 0.18 -11.54
C ALA A 96 6.00 -1.03 -10.74
N ALA A 97 7.31 -1.30 -10.76
CA ALA A 97 7.92 -2.43 -10.07
C ALA A 97 7.66 -2.38 -8.54
N GLY A 98 7.43 -3.55 -7.93
CA GLY A 98 7.21 -3.70 -6.49
C GLY A 98 5.90 -3.10 -5.97
N SER A 99 5.87 -2.73 -4.68
CA SER A 99 4.63 -2.41 -3.96
C SER A 99 3.87 -1.19 -4.50
N GLY A 100 4.52 -0.07 -4.73
CA GLY A 100 3.85 1.20 -5.06
C GLY A 100 3.90 2.22 -3.91
N ILE A 101 3.86 1.77 -2.67
CA ILE A 101 4.01 2.65 -1.49
C ILE A 101 5.36 3.37 -1.51
N PRO A 102 6.52 2.71 -1.76
CA PRO A 102 7.80 3.39 -1.87
C PRO A 102 7.84 4.48 -2.95
N GLN A 103 7.17 4.26 -4.09
CA GLN A 103 7.09 5.25 -5.16
C GLN A 103 6.32 6.51 -4.70
N VAL A 104 5.20 6.32 -3.99
CA VAL A 104 4.41 7.42 -3.44
C VAL A 104 5.21 8.20 -2.39
N ILE A 105 5.87 7.53 -1.45
CA ILE A 105 6.75 8.17 -0.46
C ILE A 105 7.89 8.92 -1.15
N GLY A 106 8.50 8.31 -2.17
CA GLY A 106 9.51 8.94 -3.01
C GLY A 106 8.99 10.20 -3.70
N ALA A 107 7.80 10.14 -4.29
CA ALA A 107 7.15 11.28 -4.93
C ALA A 107 6.86 12.42 -3.94
N LEU A 108 6.34 12.12 -2.75
CA LEU A 108 6.07 13.10 -1.70
C LEU A 108 7.32 13.78 -1.17
N SER A 109 8.48 13.13 -1.27
CA SER A 109 9.78 13.69 -0.84
C SER A 109 10.50 14.51 -1.92
N LEU A 110 9.95 14.57 -3.14
CA LEU A 110 10.47 15.33 -4.26
C LEU A 110 9.74 16.68 -4.40
N PRO A 111 10.40 17.73 -4.92
CA PRO A 111 9.70 18.96 -5.32
C PRO A 111 8.73 18.65 -6.47
N PRO A 112 7.63 19.45 -6.59
CA PRO A 112 6.72 19.32 -7.71
C PRO A 112 7.46 19.47 -9.06
N GLY A 113 7.31 18.49 -9.96
CA GLY A 113 8.00 18.48 -11.24
C GLY A 113 8.05 17.10 -11.89
N PRO A 114 8.83 16.97 -12.98
CA PRO A 114 8.91 15.72 -13.77
C PRO A 114 9.33 14.50 -12.94
N GLY A 115 10.27 14.66 -12.00
CA GLY A 115 10.71 13.56 -11.13
C GLY A 115 9.60 13.05 -10.22
N GLN A 116 8.76 13.94 -9.68
CA GLN A 116 7.61 13.56 -8.87
C GLN A 116 6.55 12.81 -9.71
N THR A 117 6.20 13.39 -10.87
CA THR A 117 5.16 12.82 -11.74
C THR A 117 5.58 11.50 -12.39
N SER A 118 6.88 11.24 -12.59
CA SER A 118 7.36 9.97 -13.14
C SER A 118 7.05 8.79 -12.22
N LEU A 119 7.02 9.00 -10.90
CA LEU A 119 6.74 7.96 -9.90
C LEU A 119 5.24 7.65 -9.72
N VAL A 120 4.36 8.64 -9.98
CA VAL A 120 2.90 8.55 -9.75
C VAL A 120 2.10 8.99 -10.97
N SER A 121 2.55 8.66 -12.19
CA SER A 121 1.84 8.97 -13.42
C SER A 121 0.71 7.98 -13.73
N LEU A 122 -0.31 8.41 -14.49
CA LEU A 122 -1.36 7.51 -14.99
C LEU A 122 -0.80 6.35 -15.83
N VAL A 123 0.28 6.58 -16.59
CA VAL A 123 0.93 5.52 -17.39
C VAL A 123 1.42 4.39 -16.48
N GLN A 124 2.07 4.73 -15.36
CA GLN A 124 2.52 3.73 -14.39
C GLN A 124 1.33 3.00 -13.74
N ALA A 125 0.24 3.72 -13.44
CA ALA A 125 -0.98 3.14 -12.88
C ALA A 125 -1.66 2.19 -13.85
N LEU A 126 -1.80 2.57 -15.13
CA LEU A 126 -2.40 1.74 -16.19
C LEU A 126 -1.63 0.43 -16.43
N TRP A 127 -0.31 0.44 -16.35
CA TRP A 127 0.49 -0.77 -16.44
C TRP A 127 0.50 -1.58 -15.15
N LYS A 128 0.43 -0.92 -14.00
CA LYS A 128 0.51 -1.61 -12.70
C LYS A 128 -0.65 -2.57 -12.47
N VAL A 129 -1.86 -2.18 -12.84
CA VAL A 129 -3.07 -3.00 -12.66
C VAL A 129 -2.98 -4.32 -13.44
N PRO A 130 -2.80 -4.33 -14.79
CA PRO A 130 -2.72 -5.58 -15.54
C PRO A 130 -1.50 -6.44 -15.18
N LEU A 131 -0.34 -5.82 -14.90
CA LEU A 131 0.85 -6.57 -14.50
C LEU A 131 0.69 -7.25 -13.13
N ALA A 132 0.06 -6.57 -12.16
CA ALA A 132 -0.26 -7.18 -10.88
C ALA A 132 -1.34 -8.27 -11.00
N PHE A 133 -2.37 -8.04 -11.82
CA PHE A 133 -3.38 -9.06 -12.14
C PHE A 133 -2.75 -10.33 -12.69
N LEU A 134 -1.91 -10.20 -13.72
CA LEU A 134 -1.22 -11.34 -14.33
C LEU A 134 -0.26 -12.03 -13.34
N GLY A 135 0.38 -11.26 -12.46
CA GLY A 135 1.21 -11.81 -11.38
C GLY A 135 0.41 -12.66 -10.40
N MET A 136 -0.77 -12.19 -9.97
CA MET A 136 -1.67 -12.94 -9.10
C MET A 136 -2.24 -14.18 -9.80
N LEU A 137 -2.64 -14.04 -11.06
CA LEU A 137 -3.12 -15.14 -11.89
C LEU A 137 -2.07 -16.25 -12.05
N ALA A 138 -0.80 -15.88 -12.25
CA ALA A 138 0.30 -16.82 -12.32
C ALA A 138 0.61 -17.49 -10.98
N GLY A 139 0.19 -16.93 -9.85
CA GLY A 139 0.44 -17.47 -8.51
C GLY A 139 1.53 -16.74 -7.72
N ALA A 140 1.95 -15.55 -8.15
CA ALA A 140 2.88 -14.74 -7.37
C ALA A 140 2.31 -14.40 -5.98
N SER A 141 3.13 -14.54 -4.93
CA SER A 141 2.75 -14.17 -3.56
C SER A 141 2.82 -12.65 -3.37
N ILE A 142 1.80 -11.96 -3.84
CA ILE A 142 1.68 -10.50 -3.87
C ILE A 142 0.28 -10.04 -3.47
N GLY A 143 0.18 -8.81 -2.93
CA GLY A 143 -1.07 -8.14 -2.58
C GLY A 143 -1.43 -7.03 -3.55
N ARG A 144 -2.69 -6.59 -3.50
CA ARG A 144 -3.26 -5.51 -4.31
C ARG A 144 -3.16 -4.12 -3.66
N GLU A 145 -2.92 -4.05 -2.36
CA GLU A 145 -3.07 -2.84 -1.55
C GLU A 145 -1.98 -1.80 -1.89
N GLY A 146 -0.72 -2.23 -1.95
CA GLY A 146 0.38 -1.37 -2.37
C GLY A 146 0.18 -0.78 -3.77
N PRO A 147 -0.16 -1.60 -4.78
CA PRO A 147 -0.57 -1.11 -6.08
C PRO A 147 -1.73 -0.10 -6.04
N SER A 148 -2.77 -0.35 -5.25
CA SER A 148 -3.92 0.58 -5.09
C SER A 148 -3.49 1.94 -4.53
N VAL A 149 -2.50 1.98 -3.65
CA VAL A 149 -1.91 3.23 -3.14
C VAL A 149 -1.28 4.06 -4.26
N GLN A 150 -0.49 3.44 -5.14
CA GLN A 150 0.14 4.16 -6.27
C GLN A 150 -0.89 4.56 -7.33
N VAL A 151 -1.82 3.69 -7.64
CA VAL A 151 -2.93 3.96 -8.59
C VAL A 151 -3.80 5.10 -8.07
N GLY A 152 -4.21 5.07 -6.82
CA GLY A 152 -5.00 6.13 -6.19
C GLY A 152 -4.28 7.48 -6.20
N ALA A 153 -2.97 7.49 -5.89
CA ALA A 153 -2.14 8.70 -6.00
C ALA A 153 -2.10 9.26 -7.42
N ALA A 154 -1.89 8.40 -8.43
CA ALA A 154 -1.83 8.79 -9.82
C ALA A 154 -3.17 9.34 -10.35
N VAL A 155 -4.28 8.69 -10.00
CA VAL A 155 -5.63 9.09 -10.38
C VAL A 155 -5.99 10.45 -9.78
N MET A 156 -5.74 10.63 -8.48
CA MET A 156 -6.05 11.90 -7.80
C MET A 156 -5.19 13.06 -8.32
N LEU A 157 -3.90 12.82 -8.58
CA LEU A 157 -3.01 13.82 -9.17
C LEU A 157 -3.47 14.22 -10.58
N ALA A 158 -3.78 13.23 -11.42
CA ALA A 158 -4.26 13.47 -12.78
C ALA A 158 -5.60 14.20 -12.80
N TRP A 159 -6.52 13.89 -11.88
CA TRP A 159 -7.77 14.59 -11.69
C TRP A 159 -7.54 16.07 -11.34
N GLY A 160 -6.64 16.36 -10.40
CA GLY A 160 -6.25 17.72 -10.05
C GLY A 160 -5.67 18.50 -11.23
N ASP A 161 -4.77 17.87 -12.00
CA ASP A 161 -4.15 18.48 -13.19
C ASP A 161 -5.14 18.71 -14.32
N PHE A 162 -6.10 17.82 -14.52
CA PHE A 162 -7.18 17.98 -15.50
C PHE A 162 -8.00 19.27 -15.23
N TRP A 163 -8.41 19.50 -13.99
CA TRP A 163 -9.18 20.68 -13.62
C TRP A 163 -8.33 21.96 -13.61
N LYS A 164 -7.04 21.85 -13.22
CA LYS A 164 -6.11 22.95 -13.29
C LYS A 164 -5.92 23.46 -14.73
N ARG A 165 -5.81 22.56 -15.71
CA ARG A 165 -5.74 22.91 -17.15
C ARG A 165 -6.99 23.58 -17.66
N ARG A 166 -8.17 23.32 -17.06
CA ARG A 166 -9.46 23.99 -17.37
C ARG A 166 -9.68 25.28 -16.60
N GLY A 167 -8.66 25.82 -15.94
CA GLY A 167 -8.71 27.11 -15.25
C GLY A 167 -9.25 27.03 -13.81
N LEU A 168 -9.70 25.87 -13.33
CA LEU A 168 -10.14 25.67 -11.96
C LEU A 168 -8.93 25.38 -11.07
N ARG A 169 -8.34 26.43 -10.52
CA ARG A 169 -7.25 26.27 -9.55
C ARG A 169 -7.80 25.91 -8.19
N LEU A 170 -7.52 24.70 -7.74
CA LEU A 170 -7.76 24.25 -6.37
C LEU A 170 -6.79 24.98 -5.43
N ARG A 171 -7.15 26.16 -4.95
CA ARG A 171 -6.34 26.91 -3.97
C ARG A 171 -6.19 26.09 -2.69
N GLY A 172 -4.95 25.80 -2.29
CA GLY A 172 -4.63 24.99 -1.11
C GLY A 172 -4.46 23.50 -1.38
N PHE A 173 -4.60 23.03 -2.63
CA PHE A 173 -4.20 21.69 -3.05
C PHE A 173 -2.92 21.78 -3.88
N HIS A 174 -1.82 21.45 -3.26
CA HIS A 174 -0.58 21.21 -3.97
C HIS A 174 -0.54 19.75 -4.43
N ALA A 175 0.39 19.41 -5.31
CA ALA A 175 0.54 18.04 -5.79
C ALA A 175 0.69 17.01 -4.65
N ASN A 176 1.40 17.37 -3.59
CA ASN A 176 1.63 16.49 -2.45
C ASN A 176 0.33 16.11 -1.71
N GLU A 177 -0.58 17.09 -1.50
CA GLU A 177 -1.85 16.81 -0.85
C GLU A 177 -2.76 15.92 -1.71
N LEU A 178 -2.76 16.12 -3.04
CA LEU A 178 -3.50 15.27 -3.96
C LEU A 178 -2.93 13.85 -3.99
N ILE A 179 -1.60 13.72 -4.08
CA ILE A 179 -0.92 12.42 -4.03
C ILE A 179 -1.23 11.70 -2.71
N ALA A 180 -1.12 12.38 -1.57
CA ALA A 180 -1.38 11.79 -0.26
C ALA A 180 -2.86 11.39 -0.08
N ALA A 181 -3.81 12.25 -0.49
CA ALA A 181 -5.23 11.95 -0.42
C ALA A 181 -5.61 10.76 -1.32
N GLY A 182 -5.08 10.72 -2.54
CA GLY A 182 -5.30 9.61 -3.47
C GLY A 182 -4.67 8.30 -3.01
N ALA A 183 -3.45 8.36 -2.48
CA ALA A 183 -2.73 7.21 -1.95
C ALA A 183 -3.46 6.57 -0.76
N ALA A 184 -3.80 7.39 0.23
CA ALA A 184 -4.49 6.92 1.43
C ALA A 184 -5.94 6.52 1.16
N GLY A 185 -6.64 7.24 0.24
CA GLY A 185 -7.95 6.85 -0.25
C GLY A 185 -7.92 5.51 -1.01
N GLY A 186 -6.86 5.26 -1.80
CA GLY A 186 -6.64 3.99 -2.46
C GLY A 186 -6.42 2.83 -1.49
N LEU A 187 -5.71 3.05 -0.38
CA LEU A 187 -5.56 2.07 0.68
C LEU A 187 -6.88 1.79 1.40
N ALA A 188 -7.58 2.86 1.81
CA ALA A 188 -8.88 2.77 2.45
C ALA A 188 -9.87 1.96 1.61
N ALA A 189 -9.86 2.20 0.30
CA ALA A 189 -10.69 1.49 -0.66
C ALA A 189 -10.29 0.01 -0.83
N ALA A 190 -8.99 -0.29 -0.86
CA ALA A 190 -8.50 -1.66 -1.07
C ALA A 190 -8.83 -2.60 0.10
N PHE A 191 -8.91 -2.06 1.32
CA PHE A 191 -9.19 -2.81 2.54
C PHE A 191 -10.62 -2.69 3.06
N ASN A 192 -11.45 -1.84 2.45
CA ASN A 192 -12.75 -1.43 3.02
C ASN A 192 -12.59 -0.89 4.46
N ALA A 193 -11.54 -0.08 4.68
CA ALA A 193 -11.08 0.36 5.98
C ALA A 193 -10.76 1.87 5.97
N PRO A 194 -11.76 2.75 6.10
CA PRO A 194 -11.57 4.19 6.02
C PRO A 194 -10.63 4.78 7.07
N LEU A 195 -10.72 4.31 8.31
CA LEU A 195 -9.87 4.80 9.41
C LEU A 195 -8.43 4.37 9.23
N ALA A 196 -8.20 3.14 8.76
CA ALA A 196 -6.86 2.64 8.44
C ALA A 196 -6.18 3.52 7.37
N GLY A 197 -6.92 3.98 6.35
CA GLY A 197 -6.41 4.92 5.36
C GLY A 197 -5.95 6.25 5.97
N VAL A 198 -6.71 6.80 6.91
CA VAL A 198 -6.34 8.03 7.64
C VAL A 198 -5.06 7.82 8.46
N ILE A 199 -4.99 6.75 9.23
CA ILE A 199 -3.82 6.46 10.08
C ILE A 199 -2.57 6.18 9.20
N PHE A 200 -2.72 5.44 8.10
CA PHE A 200 -1.65 5.21 7.13
C PHE A 200 -1.12 6.53 6.53
N ALA A 201 -2.02 7.46 6.20
CA ALA A 201 -1.61 8.76 5.74
C ALA A 201 -0.74 9.48 6.78
N ILE A 202 -1.14 9.46 8.05
CA ILE A 202 -0.44 10.14 9.15
C ILE A 202 0.89 9.46 9.45
N GLU A 203 0.89 8.16 9.66
CA GLU A 203 2.05 7.43 10.16
C GLU A 203 3.08 7.12 9.08
N GLU A 204 2.63 6.71 7.88
CA GLU A 204 3.53 6.24 6.84
C GLU A 204 3.84 7.33 5.82
N LEU A 205 2.82 7.99 5.25
CA LEU A 205 3.05 9.04 4.26
C LEU A 205 3.53 10.35 4.86
N GLY A 206 3.14 10.65 6.10
CA GLY A 206 3.56 11.84 6.84
C GLY A 206 5.00 11.81 7.34
N ARG A 207 5.60 10.63 7.47
CA ARG A 207 6.95 10.45 8.01
C ARG A 207 8.01 11.03 7.06
N GLY A 208 8.71 12.06 7.51
CA GLY A 208 9.81 12.69 6.75
C GLY A 208 9.35 13.55 5.57
N THR A 209 8.08 13.87 5.46
CA THR A 209 7.53 14.77 4.45
C THR A 209 6.92 16.02 5.11
N VAL A 210 7.04 17.17 4.45
CA VAL A 210 6.37 18.42 4.88
C VAL A 210 4.92 18.36 4.37
N LEU A 211 4.16 17.35 4.79
CA LEU A 211 2.73 17.28 4.56
C LEU A 211 2.04 18.24 5.53
N ARG A 212 1.49 19.32 4.98
CA ARG A 212 0.52 20.12 5.72
C ARG A 212 -0.76 19.32 5.81
N TRP A 213 -1.03 18.75 6.99
CA TRP A 213 -2.28 18.05 7.29
C TRP A 213 -3.46 19.02 7.16
N GLN A 214 -3.92 19.19 5.94
CA GLN A 214 -5.10 19.99 5.69
C GLN A 214 -6.32 19.10 5.89
N ARG A 215 -7.37 19.65 6.52
CA ARG A 215 -8.68 18.99 6.66
C ARG A 215 -9.16 18.35 5.35
N LEU A 216 -8.77 18.93 4.22
CA LEU A 216 -9.15 18.48 2.89
C LEU A 216 -8.53 17.12 2.51
N VAL A 217 -7.30 16.81 2.94
CA VAL A 217 -6.69 15.48 2.72
C VAL A 217 -7.48 14.43 3.48
N LEU A 218 -7.76 14.68 4.76
CA LEU A 218 -8.55 13.76 5.59
C LEU A 218 -9.96 13.55 5.04
N ILE A 219 -10.63 14.62 4.58
CA ILE A 219 -11.95 14.51 3.94
C ILE A 219 -11.86 13.67 2.66
N GLY A 220 -10.82 13.85 1.83
CA GLY A 220 -10.61 13.07 0.62
C GLY A 220 -10.43 11.57 0.90
N VAL A 221 -9.64 11.23 1.92
CA VAL A 221 -9.43 9.85 2.34
C VAL A 221 -10.71 9.22 2.87
N LEU A 222 -11.39 9.90 3.80
CA LEU A 222 -12.66 9.42 4.37
C LEU A 222 -13.74 9.29 3.29
N ALA A 223 -13.84 10.27 2.37
CA ALA A 223 -14.81 10.20 1.28
C ALA A 223 -14.57 8.99 0.37
N ALA A 224 -13.32 8.68 0.03
CA ALA A 224 -13.00 7.50 -0.76
C ALA A 224 -13.36 6.21 -0.01
N GLY A 225 -12.99 6.11 1.27
CA GLY A 225 -13.30 4.96 2.11
C GLY A 225 -14.81 4.77 2.32
N PHE A 226 -15.54 5.83 2.68
CA PHE A 226 -17.00 5.75 2.86
C PHE A 226 -17.75 5.41 1.56
N LEU A 227 -17.26 5.86 0.41
CA LEU A 227 -17.85 5.47 -0.86
C LEU A 227 -17.70 3.96 -1.11
N VAL A 228 -16.56 3.38 -0.73
CA VAL A 228 -16.36 1.93 -0.82
C VAL A 228 -17.30 1.19 0.13
N VAL A 229 -17.41 1.64 1.37
CA VAL A 229 -18.39 1.09 2.34
C VAL A 229 -19.83 1.18 1.80
N ALA A 230 -20.18 2.28 1.15
CA ALA A 230 -21.51 2.47 0.57
C ALA A 230 -21.79 1.53 -0.61
N VAL A 231 -20.79 1.15 -1.39
CA VAL A 231 -20.92 0.28 -2.59
C VAL A 231 -20.72 -1.20 -2.23
N ALA A 232 -19.67 -1.52 -1.45
CA ALA A 232 -19.28 -2.89 -1.11
C ALA A 232 -19.90 -3.39 0.20
N GLY A 233 -20.57 -2.51 0.96
CA GLY A 233 -21.11 -2.82 2.29
C GLY A 233 -20.06 -2.63 3.40
N ASN A 234 -20.54 -2.55 4.63
CA ASN A 234 -19.69 -2.41 5.84
C ASN A 234 -19.28 -3.78 6.40
N ASN A 235 -18.81 -4.68 5.54
CA ASN A 235 -18.34 -5.99 5.96
C ASN A 235 -16.82 -5.94 6.13
N PRO A 236 -16.29 -6.34 7.32
CA PRO A 236 -14.85 -6.46 7.51
C PRO A 236 -14.24 -7.44 6.51
N TYR A 237 -13.05 -7.11 6.01
CA TYR A 237 -12.39 -7.85 4.94
C TYR A 237 -12.15 -9.33 5.26
N PHE A 238 -11.77 -9.67 6.50
CA PHE A 238 -11.57 -11.04 6.96
C PHE A 238 -12.79 -11.61 7.72
N GLY A 239 -13.93 -10.93 7.72
CA GLY A 239 -15.09 -11.29 8.54
C GLY A 239 -15.03 -10.68 9.94
N VAL A 240 -16.09 -10.90 10.72
CA VAL A 240 -16.20 -10.38 12.09
C VAL A 240 -15.51 -11.34 13.06
N PHE A 241 -14.51 -10.84 13.77
CA PHE A 241 -13.87 -11.57 14.86
C PHE A 241 -14.78 -11.62 16.08
N ALA A 242 -15.17 -12.81 16.45
CA ALA A 242 -16.00 -13.10 17.61
C ALA A 242 -15.17 -13.66 18.78
N GLY A 243 -13.95 -13.18 18.99
CA GLY A 243 -13.11 -13.59 20.10
C GLY A 243 -13.44 -12.85 21.38
N GLU A 244 -13.38 -13.53 22.53
CA GLU A 244 -13.56 -12.89 23.82
C GLU A 244 -12.34 -12.05 24.20
N PRO A 245 -12.55 -10.87 24.82
CA PRO A 245 -11.46 -10.10 25.42
C PRO A 245 -10.85 -10.90 26.56
N LEU A 246 -9.54 -10.90 26.61
CA LEU A 246 -8.71 -11.86 27.28
C LEU A 246 -8.54 -11.66 28.77
N ASN A 247 -8.33 -12.79 29.45
CA ASN A 247 -7.93 -12.98 30.82
C ASN A 247 -6.50 -12.47 31.12
N GLN A 248 -6.08 -12.48 32.40
CA GLN A 248 -4.78 -12.01 32.90
C GLN A 248 -3.54 -12.60 32.19
N GLY A 249 -3.64 -13.76 31.52
CA GLY A 249 -2.56 -14.37 30.73
C GLY A 249 -2.27 -13.70 29.37
N MET A 250 -3.10 -12.77 28.92
CA MET A 250 -3.00 -12.12 27.61
C MET A 250 -1.67 -11.40 27.38
N LEU A 251 -1.16 -10.67 28.38
CA LEU A 251 0.06 -9.90 28.25
C LEU A 251 1.24 -10.78 27.83
N MET A 252 1.35 -11.99 28.37
CA MET A 252 2.38 -12.94 27.99
C MET A 252 2.31 -13.25 26.49
N TRP A 253 1.11 -13.55 25.98
CA TRP A 253 0.94 -13.88 24.55
C TRP A 253 1.16 -12.69 23.64
N VAL A 254 0.80 -11.48 24.05
CA VAL A 254 1.14 -10.24 23.34
C VAL A 254 2.64 -10.06 23.26
N LEU A 255 3.39 -10.33 24.35
CA LEU A 255 4.84 -10.24 24.37
C LEU A 255 5.49 -11.33 23.48
N VAL A 256 5.03 -12.57 23.53
CA VAL A 256 5.52 -13.66 22.69
C VAL A 256 5.28 -13.37 21.21
N CYS A 257 4.03 -13.06 20.85
CA CYS A 257 3.67 -12.71 19.46
C CYS A 257 4.43 -11.49 18.99
N GLY A 258 4.53 -10.44 19.81
CA GLY A 258 5.26 -9.20 19.49
C GLY A 258 6.75 -9.44 19.28
N ALA A 259 7.42 -10.19 20.15
CA ALA A 259 8.84 -10.46 20.04
C ALA A 259 9.18 -11.37 18.83
N LEU A 260 8.46 -12.48 18.66
CA LEU A 260 8.72 -13.43 17.58
C LEU A 260 8.42 -12.83 16.21
N ASN A 261 7.23 -12.24 16.05
CA ASN A 261 6.87 -11.57 14.80
C ASN A 261 7.73 -10.32 14.56
N GLY A 262 8.19 -9.65 15.62
CA GLY A 262 9.15 -8.55 15.55
C GLY A 262 10.47 -8.97 14.92
N ALA A 263 11.03 -10.08 15.37
CA ALA A 263 12.28 -10.64 14.82
C ALA A 263 12.10 -11.11 13.37
N LEU A 264 11.08 -11.95 13.10
CA LEU A 264 10.82 -12.49 11.75
C LEU A 264 10.46 -11.40 10.75
N GLY A 265 9.60 -10.44 11.14
CA GLY A 265 9.21 -9.30 10.31
C GLY A 265 10.38 -8.33 10.07
N GLY A 266 11.28 -8.15 11.04
CA GLY A 266 12.52 -7.40 10.88
C GLY A 266 13.49 -8.06 9.90
N ILE A 267 13.65 -9.39 9.97
CA ILE A 267 14.42 -10.17 8.99
C ILE A 267 13.79 -10.06 7.61
N PHE A 268 12.46 -10.20 7.50
CA PHE A 268 11.71 -10.02 6.27
C PHE A 268 11.96 -8.64 5.66
N ALA A 269 11.79 -7.55 6.42
CA ALA A 269 12.06 -6.19 5.99
C ALA A 269 13.50 -5.99 5.50
N ARG A 270 14.48 -6.58 6.20
CA ARG A 270 15.89 -6.56 5.80
C ARG A 270 16.14 -7.29 4.48
N LEU A 271 15.53 -8.46 4.27
CA LEU A 271 15.65 -9.22 3.02
C LEU A 271 15.06 -8.45 1.84
N LEU A 272 13.86 -7.89 2.01
CA LEU A 272 13.23 -7.03 0.99
C LEU A 272 14.09 -5.78 0.71
N GLY A 273 14.58 -5.14 1.77
CA GLY A 273 15.43 -3.94 1.67
C GLY A 273 16.75 -4.19 0.95
N LYS A 274 17.41 -5.33 1.17
CA LYS A 274 18.61 -5.72 0.44
C LYS A 274 18.33 -6.03 -1.03
N GLY A 275 17.16 -6.61 -1.33
CA GLY A 275 16.82 -7.14 -2.65
C GLY A 275 17.66 -8.37 -3.03
N ALA A 276 17.33 -9.04 -4.13
CA ALA A 276 17.99 -10.27 -4.56
C ALA A 276 19.52 -10.12 -4.65
N ALA A 277 20.02 -9.09 -5.32
CA ALA A 277 21.45 -8.87 -5.49
C ALA A 277 22.17 -8.56 -4.15
N GLY A 278 21.53 -7.83 -3.24
CA GLY A 278 22.13 -7.48 -1.94
C GLY A 278 22.18 -8.65 -0.97
N ALA A 279 21.26 -9.59 -1.07
CA ALA A 279 21.18 -10.79 -0.26
C ALA A 279 22.12 -11.92 -0.77
N ALA A 280 22.41 -11.92 -2.07
CA ALA A 280 23.24 -12.94 -2.70
C ALA A 280 24.73 -12.86 -2.30
N PRO A 281 25.47 -13.99 -2.37
CA PRO A 281 26.93 -14.03 -2.23
C PRO A 281 27.61 -13.07 -3.23
N ARG A 282 28.77 -12.52 -2.86
CA ARG A 282 29.47 -11.48 -3.66
C ARG A 282 29.66 -11.87 -5.13
N ARG A 283 29.96 -13.12 -5.42
CA ARG A 283 30.18 -13.68 -6.79
C ARG A 283 28.96 -13.57 -7.69
N TRP A 284 27.74 -13.61 -7.15
CA TRP A 284 26.49 -13.58 -7.92
C TRP A 284 25.88 -12.19 -8.06
N ARG A 285 26.33 -11.20 -7.27
CA ARG A 285 25.71 -9.86 -7.24
C ARG A 285 25.74 -9.13 -8.57
N ALA A 286 26.87 -9.23 -9.29
CA ALA A 286 27.03 -8.62 -10.60
C ALA A 286 26.11 -9.27 -11.62
N TRP A 287 26.05 -10.60 -11.63
CA TRP A 287 25.18 -11.35 -12.53
C TRP A 287 23.70 -11.04 -12.32
N ILE A 288 23.22 -11.04 -11.07
CA ILE A 288 21.84 -10.72 -10.72
C ILE A 288 21.45 -9.30 -11.19
N ARG A 289 22.34 -8.33 -11.07
CA ARG A 289 22.10 -6.97 -11.56
C ARG A 289 22.04 -6.88 -13.07
N ALA A 290 22.88 -7.63 -13.76
CA ALA A 290 22.96 -7.65 -15.22
C ALA A 290 21.77 -8.42 -15.85
N HIS A 291 21.23 -9.43 -15.15
CA HIS A 291 20.21 -10.33 -15.68
C HIS A 291 18.91 -10.33 -14.86
N PRO A 292 18.19 -9.20 -14.78
CA PRO A 292 16.99 -9.09 -13.93
C PRO A 292 15.83 -10.00 -14.37
N VAL A 293 15.73 -10.32 -15.66
CA VAL A 293 14.69 -11.24 -16.21
C VAL A 293 15.00 -12.68 -15.81
N TRP A 294 16.25 -13.11 -15.91
CA TRP A 294 16.69 -14.43 -15.44
C TRP A 294 16.55 -14.57 -13.93
N THR A 295 16.82 -13.49 -13.19
CA THR A 295 16.58 -13.48 -11.73
C THR A 295 15.10 -13.70 -11.42
N ALA A 296 14.20 -13.07 -12.16
CA ALA A 296 12.76 -13.28 -12.00
C ALA A 296 12.35 -14.72 -12.34
N PHE A 297 12.94 -15.33 -13.37
CA PHE A 297 12.72 -16.73 -13.70
C PHE A 297 13.11 -17.67 -12.54
N ILE A 298 14.30 -17.47 -11.98
CA ILE A 298 14.80 -18.27 -10.83
C ILE A 298 13.90 -18.08 -9.59
N MET A 299 13.47 -16.85 -9.33
CA MET A 299 12.54 -16.57 -8.23
C MET A 299 11.17 -17.21 -8.46
N GLY A 300 10.70 -17.26 -9.72
CA GLY A 300 9.50 -17.98 -10.10
C GLY A 300 9.61 -19.48 -9.87
N LEU A 301 10.77 -20.08 -10.18
CA LEU A 301 11.03 -21.49 -9.92
C LEU A 301 11.06 -21.77 -8.40
N ALA A 302 11.74 -20.94 -7.62
CA ALA A 302 11.76 -21.05 -6.16
C ALA A 302 10.34 -20.97 -5.58
N LEU A 303 9.52 -20.02 -6.07
CA LEU A 303 8.13 -19.86 -5.65
C LEU A 303 7.27 -21.08 -6.03
N ALA A 304 7.46 -21.64 -7.21
CA ALA A 304 6.76 -22.86 -7.65
C ALA A 304 7.09 -24.07 -6.76
N LEU A 305 8.36 -24.23 -6.39
CA LEU A 305 8.80 -25.28 -5.49
C LEU A 305 8.20 -25.14 -4.08
N ILE A 306 8.21 -23.91 -3.53
CA ILE A 306 7.55 -23.62 -2.25
C ILE A 306 6.05 -23.93 -2.33
N GLY A 307 5.40 -23.54 -3.43
CA GLY A 307 3.99 -23.80 -3.64
C GLY A 307 3.66 -25.29 -3.74
N LEU A 308 4.49 -26.10 -4.37
CA LEU A 308 4.32 -27.55 -4.40
C LEU A 308 4.40 -28.17 -2.98
N CYS A 309 5.39 -27.75 -2.18
CA CYS A 309 5.55 -28.23 -0.81
C CYS A 309 4.38 -27.80 0.11
N THR A 310 3.61 -26.78 -0.28
CA THR A 310 2.50 -26.22 0.51
C THR A 310 1.13 -26.37 -0.15
N ALA A 311 1.01 -27.30 -1.11
CA ALA A 311 -0.25 -27.52 -1.86
C ALA A 311 -0.88 -26.22 -2.42
N GLY A 312 -0.05 -25.26 -2.84
CA GLY A 312 -0.48 -24.00 -3.42
C GLY A 312 -0.96 -22.93 -2.42
N SER A 313 -0.99 -23.22 -1.13
CA SER A 313 -1.53 -22.30 -0.10
C SER A 313 -0.77 -20.95 0.00
N VAL A 314 0.50 -20.90 -0.46
CA VAL A 314 1.32 -19.69 -0.45
C VAL A 314 1.06 -18.74 -1.63
N TYR A 315 0.32 -19.16 -2.65
CA TYR A 315 0.06 -18.33 -3.82
C TYR A 315 -0.89 -17.16 -3.51
N GLY A 316 -0.78 -16.10 -4.33
CA GLY A 316 -1.58 -14.90 -4.22
C GLY A 316 -1.43 -14.16 -2.89
N THR A 317 -2.49 -13.51 -2.43
CA THR A 317 -2.50 -12.72 -1.18
C THR A 317 -2.45 -13.61 0.06
N GLY A 318 -2.94 -14.85 -0.01
CA GLY A 318 -3.14 -15.75 1.13
C GLY A 318 -4.39 -15.44 1.95
N TYR A 319 -5.29 -14.60 1.41
CA TYR A 319 -6.53 -14.20 2.07
C TYR A 319 -7.33 -15.40 2.63
N GLY A 320 -7.56 -16.42 1.80
CA GLY A 320 -8.37 -17.60 2.18
C GLY A 320 -7.78 -18.36 3.38
N SER A 321 -6.43 -18.52 3.41
CA SER A 321 -5.76 -19.17 4.53
C SER A 321 -5.86 -18.32 5.81
N ALA A 322 -5.64 -17.00 5.73
CA ALA A 322 -5.75 -16.13 6.90
C ALA A 322 -7.19 -16.05 7.43
N ALA A 323 -8.18 -15.95 6.55
CA ALA A 323 -9.61 -15.95 6.92
C ALA A 323 -10.02 -17.29 7.55
N GLY A 324 -9.53 -18.42 7.03
CA GLY A 324 -9.73 -19.74 7.60
C GLY A 324 -9.19 -19.84 9.03
N LEU A 325 -7.94 -19.40 9.24
CA LEU A 325 -7.31 -19.38 10.57
C LEU A 325 -8.06 -18.48 11.57
N LEU A 326 -8.57 -17.34 11.13
CA LEU A 326 -9.39 -16.44 11.94
C LEU A 326 -10.78 -17.01 12.25
N SER A 327 -11.25 -17.96 11.45
CA SER A 327 -12.50 -18.71 11.70
C SER A 327 -12.30 -19.97 12.58
N GLY A 328 -11.07 -20.22 13.04
CA GLY A 328 -10.73 -21.38 13.84
C GLY A 328 -10.46 -22.66 13.02
N ASN A 329 -10.30 -22.53 11.69
CA ASN A 329 -9.90 -23.64 10.83
C ASN A 329 -8.37 -23.77 10.84
N ASP A 330 -7.86 -24.97 11.08
CA ASP A 330 -6.43 -25.29 11.14
C ASP A 330 -5.89 -25.98 9.87
N GLY A 331 -6.67 -26.01 8.79
CA GLY A 331 -6.37 -26.69 7.53
C GLY A 331 -5.22 -26.05 6.69
N VAL A 332 -4.20 -25.45 7.34
CA VAL A 332 -3.01 -24.95 6.66
C VAL A 332 -1.84 -25.92 6.82
N PRO A 333 -0.95 -26.06 5.82
CA PRO A 333 0.22 -26.93 5.92
C PRO A 333 1.16 -26.51 7.07
N ALA A 334 1.86 -27.49 7.65
CA ALA A 334 2.92 -27.22 8.61
C ALA A 334 3.95 -26.25 8.02
N GLY A 335 4.39 -25.25 8.81
CA GLY A 335 5.35 -24.23 8.34
C GLY A 335 4.76 -23.17 7.40
N PHE A 336 3.42 -23.10 7.23
CA PHE A 336 2.77 -22.16 6.30
C PHE A 336 3.24 -20.72 6.47
N GLY A 337 3.36 -20.20 7.69
CA GLY A 337 3.79 -18.83 7.95
C GLY A 337 5.20 -18.53 7.37
N LEU A 338 6.15 -19.43 7.60
CA LEU A 338 7.53 -19.30 7.07
C LEU A 338 7.58 -19.51 5.55
N ALA A 339 6.81 -20.46 5.03
CA ALA A 339 6.69 -20.69 3.61
C ALA A 339 6.09 -19.45 2.89
N LYS A 340 5.07 -18.82 3.48
CA LYS A 340 4.46 -17.58 2.98
C LYS A 340 5.44 -16.40 2.99
N LEU A 341 6.25 -16.28 4.05
CA LEU A 341 7.33 -15.30 4.13
C LEU A 341 8.31 -15.50 2.96
N ALA A 342 8.83 -16.72 2.76
CA ALA A 342 9.78 -17.05 1.70
C ALA A 342 9.18 -16.81 0.29
N ALA A 343 7.93 -17.21 0.07
CA ALA A 343 7.19 -16.99 -1.18
C ALA A 343 7.02 -15.50 -1.51
N THR A 344 6.74 -14.67 -0.49
CA THR A 344 6.60 -13.22 -0.65
C THR A 344 7.95 -12.56 -0.94
N VAL A 345 9.03 -13.00 -0.28
CA VAL A 345 10.40 -12.53 -0.57
C VAL A 345 10.79 -12.88 -2.00
N ALA A 346 10.55 -14.11 -2.46
CA ALA A 346 10.84 -14.54 -3.83
C ALA A 346 10.06 -13.70 -4.85
N SER A 347 8.75 -13.50 -4.64
CA SER A 347 7.90 -12.68 -5.52
C SER A 347 8.38 -11.21 -5.56
N TYR A 348 8.78 -10.63 -4.43
CA TYR A 348 9.32 -9.27 -4.38
C TYR A 348 10.68 -9.15 -5.07
N TRP A 349 11.57 -10.15 -4.90
CA TRP A 349 12.88 -10.18 -5.55
C TRP A 349 12.81 -10.41 -7.07
N ALA A 350 11.74 -11.00 -7.57
CA ALA A 350 11.46 -11.06 -9.00
C ALA A 350 11.29 -9.67 -9.61
N GLY A 351 10.96 -8.66 -8.79
CA GLY A 351 10.83 -7.25 -9.20
C GLY A 351 9.63 -6.98 -10.08
N ILE A 352 8.58 -7.77 -9.96
CA ILE A 352 7.28 -7.59 -10.59
C ILE A 352 6.42 -6.60 -9.79
N PRO A 353 5.40 -5.96 -10.36
CA PRO A 353 4.41 -5.17 -9.63
C PRO A 353 3.61 -6.03 -8.66
N GLY A 354 3.50 -5.60 -7.38
CA GLY A 354 2.72 -6.30 -6.37
C GLY A 354 3.02 -5.81 -4.96
N GLY A 355 2.00 -5.75 -4.10
CA GLY A 355 2.09 -5.34 -2.71
C GLY A 355 2.61 -6.46 -1.80
N ILE A 356 3.16 -6.06 -0.65
CA ILE A 356 3.59 -7.00 0.39
C ILE A 356 2.67 -6.96 1.62
N PHE A 357 1.65 -6.10 1.61
CA PHE A 357 0.86 -5.78 2.80
C PHE A 357 0.01 -6.99 3.26
N THR A 358 -0.95 -7.43 2.44
CA THR A 358 -1.74 -8.64 2.76
C THR A 358 -0.89 -9.91 2.87
N PRO A 359 0.13 -10.17 2.01
CA PRO A 359 1.05 -11.26 2.26
C PRO A 359 1.76 -11.21 3.62
N ALA A 360 2.10 -10.01 4.13
CA ALA A 360 2.67 -9.86 5.47
C ALA A 360 1.65 -10.21 6.56
N LEU A 361 0.40 -9.73 6.43
CA LEU A 361 -0.70 -10.12 7.34
C LEU A 361 -0.88 -11.63 7.37
N THR A 362 -0.92 -12.26 6.21
CA THR A 362 -1.07 -13.72 6.09
C THR A 362 0.13 -14.49 6.66
N THR A 363 1.33 -13.96 6.49
CA THR A 363 2.53 -14.51 7.14
C THR A 363 2.39 -14.48 8.65
N GLY A 364 1.96 -13.33 9.21
CA GLY A 364 1.67 -13.19 10.64
C GLY A 364 0.59 -14.17 11.10
N ALA A 365 -0.49 -14.34 10.33
CA ALA A 365 -1.54 -15.31 10.63
C ALA A 365 -0.99 -16.73 10.77
N GLY A 366 -0.15 -17.16 9.82
CA GLY A 366 0.49 -18.48 9.86
C GLY A 366 1.45 -18.65 11.04
N ILE A 367 2.20 -17.60 11.39
CA ILE A 367 3.09 -17.62 12.57
C ILE A 367 2.24 -17.71 13.86
N GLY A 368 1.14 -16.93 13.95
CA GLY A 368 0.23 -16.99 15.08
C GLY A 368 -0.40 -18.35 15.29
N HIS A 369 -0.76 -19.03 14.19
CA HIS A 369 -1.24 -20.41 14.23
C HIS A 369 -0.15 -21.37 14.78
N HIS A 370 1.11 -21.22 14.37
CA HIS A 370 2.19 -22.07 14.93
C HIS A 370 2.46 -21.78 16.40
N ILE A 371 2.36 -20.53 16.84
CA ILE A 371 2.43 -20.19 18.27
C ILE A 371 1.31 -20.90 19.02
N TRP A 372 0.09 -20.91 18.47
CA TRP A 372 -1.04 -21.62 19.06
C TRP A 372 -0.82 -23.13 19.17
N GLN A 373 -0.33 -23.77 18.11
CA GLN A 373 0.02 -25.20 18.13
C GLN A 373 1.04 -25.56 19.23
N LEU A 374 1.94 -24.64 19.55
CA LEU A 374 2.92 -24.82 20.64
C LEU A 374 2.35 -24.48 22.01
N ALA A 375 1.34 -23.60 22.08
CA ALA A 375 0.73 -23.16 23.32
C ALA A 375 -0.27 -24.20 23.90
N GLY A 376 -0.86 -25.05 23.04
CA GLY A 376 -1.92 -25.99 23.41
C GLY A 376 -3.27 -25.34 23.64
N ASP A 377 -4.24 -26.12 24.15
CA ASP A 377 -5.66 -25.75 24.21
C ASP A 377 -6.04 -24.62 25.20
N GLY A 378 -5.04 -24.01 25.86
CA GLY A 378 -5.27 -22.97 26.88
C GLY A 378 -5.58 -21.57 26.31
N VAL A 379 -5.50 -21.35 24.98
CA VAL A 379 -5.64 -20.03 24.34
C VAL A 379 -6.38 -20.15 23.02
N ASP A 380 -7.29 -19.21 22.74
CA ASP A 380 -7.99 -19.16 21.45
C ASP A 380 -7.02 -18.88 20.30
N GLN A 381 -6.95 -19.79 19.30
CA GLN A 381 -6.18 -19.67 18.08
C GLN A 381 -6.37 -18.32 17.40
N ARG A 382 -7.62 -17.86 17.30
CA ARG A 382 -8.00 -16.62 16.62
C ARG A 382 -7.28 -15.40 17.19
N VAL A 383 -7.11 -15.39 18.50
CA VAL A 383 -6.44 -14.31 19.23
C VAL A 383 -4.95 -14.24 18.88
N LEU A 384 -4.26 -15.39 18.92
CA LEU A 384 -2.84 -15.46 18.59
C LEU A 384 -2.59 -15.14 17.10
N VAL A 385 -3.50 -15.57 16.22
CA VAL A 385 -3.50 -15.22 14.80
C VAL A 385 -3.66 -13.71 14.62
N LEU A 386 -4.64 -13.10 15.26
CA LEU A 386 -4.92 -11.67 15.18
C LEU A 386 -3.75 -10.81 15.67
N LEU A 387 -3.19 -11.14 16.85
CA LEU A 387 -2.02 -10.49 17.41
C LEU A 387 -0.81 -10.58 16.48
N SER A 388 -0.56 -11.77 15.94
CA SER A 388 0.58 -12.01 15.06
C SER A 388 0.44 -11.32 13.71
N MET A 389 -0.78 -11.19 13.17
CA MET A 389 -1.05 -10.40 11.95
C MET A 389 -0.62 -8.93 12.13
N ALA A 390 -1.07 -8.30 13.21
CA ALA A 390 -0.72 -6.91 13.50
C ALA A 390 0.77 -6.76 13.81
N ALA A 391 1.33 -7.64 14.62
CA ALA A 391 2.73 -7.63 15.02
C ALA A 391 3.67 -7.81 13.83
N PHE A 392 3.41 -8.79 12.93
CA PHE A 392 4.25 -9.02 11.75
C PHE A 392 4.20 -7.86 10.76
N LEU A 393 3.00 -7.32 10.48
CA LEU A 393 2.86 -6.15 9.62
C LEU A 393 3.57 -4.93 10.20
N ALA A 394 3.40 -4.68 11.51
CA ALA A 394 4.09 -3.60 12.21
C ALA A 394 5.63 -3.75 12.16
N ALA A 395 6.12 -4.98 12.29
CA ALA A 395 7.56 -5.27 12.19
C ALA A 395 8.08 -5.06 10.77
N ALA A 396 7.33 -5.49 9.75
CA ALA A 396 7.72 -5.37 8.35
C ALA A 396 7.75 -3.91 7.87
N THR A 397 6.81 -3.08 8.34
CA THR A 397 6.65 -1.69 7.90
C THR A 397 7.20 -0.66 8.89
N GLN A 398 7.35 -1.01 10.16
CA GLN A 398 7.62 -0.12 11.30
C GLN A 398 6.54 0.98 11.47
N ALA A 399 5.29 0.63 11.18
CA ALA A 399 4.12 1.46 11.31
C ALA A 399 3.09 0.77 12.24
N PRO A 400 3.30 0.81 13.57
CA PRO A 400 2.49 0.06 14.53
C PRO A 400 1.05 0.56 14.63
N LEU A 401 0.79 1.86 14.54
CA LEU A 401 -0.57 2.42 14.56
C LEU A 401 -1.36 1.94 13.33
N THR A 402 -0.76 2.06 12.15
CA THR A 402 -1.36 1.59 10.89
C THR A 402 -1.66 0.10 10.94
N ALA A 403 -0.70 -0.72 11.38
CA ALA A 403 -0.87 -2.17 11.44
C ALA A 403 -2.02 -2.58 12.38
N SER A 404 -2.10 -1.97 13.56
CA SER A 404 -3.14 -2.27 14.55
C SER A 404 -4.53 -1.86 14.07
N VAL A 405 -4.67 -0.64 13.52
CA VAL A 405 -5.95 -0.13 13.04
C VAL A 405 -6.41 -0.88 11.78
N VAL A 406 -5.49 -1.20 10.86
CA VAL A 406 -5.81 -2.03 9.68
C VAL A 406 -6.37 -3.37 10.11
N VAL A 407 -5.68 -4.10 10.99
CA VAL A 407 -6.14 -5.42 11.45
C VAL A 407 -7.48 -5.30 12.17
N MET A 408 -7.63 -4.31 13.03
CA MET A 408 -8.89 -4.05 13.76
C MET A 408 -10.07 -3.81 12.80
N GLU A 409 -9.92 -2.93 11.79
CA GLU A 409 -11.00 -2.67 10.83
C GLU A 409 -11.27 -3.87 9.91
N MET A 410 -10.21 -4.56 9.45
CA MET A 410 -10.34 -5.71 8.55
C MET A 410 -10.98 -6.94 9.21
N THR A 411 -11.01 -7.00 10.52
CA THR A 411 -11.53 -8.14 11.30
C THR A 411 -12.69 -7.76 12.23
N GLY A 412 -13.09 -6.48 12.27
CA GLY A 412 -14.12 -6.00 13.19
C GLY A 412 -13.77 -6.16 14.67
N SER A 413 -12.50 -6.28 15.03
CA SER A 413 -12.02 -6.60 16.38
C SER A 413 -11.73 -5.37 17.24
N GLN A 414 -12.69 -4.43 17.36
CA GLN A 414 -12.51 -3.20 18.15
C GLN A 414 -12.04 -3.45 19.60
N PRO A 415 -12.54 -4.45 20.36
CA PRO A 415 -12.08 -4.70 21.73
C PRO A 415 -10.60 -5.08 21.82
N MET A 416 -10.02 -5.60 20.72
CA MET A 416 -8.63 -6.03 20.68
C MET A 416 -7.64 -4.90 20.37
N LEU A 417 -8.10 -3.69 19.99
CA LEU A 417 -7.25 -2.60 19.49
C LEU A 417 -6.08 -2.28 20.45
N PHE A 418 -6.34 -2.23 21.75
CA PHE A 418 -5.29 -1.96 22.75
C PHE A 418 -4.18 -3.02 22.69
N TRP A 419 -4.53 -4.28 22.67
CA TRP A 419 -3.58 -5.39 22.66
C TRP A 419 -2.83 -5.51 21.32
N LEU A 420 -3.54 -5.27 20.21
CA LEU A 420 -2.92 -5.17 18.88
C LEU A 420 -1.86 -4.07 18.85
N LEU A 421 -2.15 -2.92 19.46
CA LEU A 421 -1.22 -1.78 19.52
C LEU A 421 0.01 -2.11 20.37
N VAL A 422 -0.18 -2.70 21.55
CA VAL A 422 0.95 -3.08 22.43
C VAL A 422 1.85 -4.10 21.71
N GLY A 423 1.29 -5.15 21.10
CA GLY A 423 2.03 -6.15 20.35
C GLY A 423 2.74 -5.56 19.13
N ALA A 424 2.08 -4.67 18.38
CA ALA A 424 2.63 -3.99 17.22
C ALA A 424 3.78 -3.03 17.58
N LEU A 425 3.66 -2.28 18.68
CA LEU A 425 4.73 -1.41 19.20
C LEU A 425 5.97 -2.22 19.58
N LEU A 426 5.79 -3.31 20.33
CA LEU A 426 6.87 -4.22 20.70
C LEU A 426 7.54 -4.81 19.44
N ALA A 427 6.73 -5.32 18.51
CA ALA A 427 7.22 -5.91 17.27
C ALA A 427 7.99 -4.91 16.41
N SER A 428 7.50 -3.67 16.30
CA SER A 428 8.21 -2.58 15.62
C SER A 428 9.55 -2.24 16.31
N GLY A 429 9.58 -2.25 17.65
CA GLY A 429 10.80 -2.03 18.45
C GLY A 429 11.84 -3.14 18.23
N VAL A 430 11.42 -4.40 18.28
CA VAL A 430 12.30 -5.57 18.01
C VAL A 430 12.79 -5.56 16.57
N SER A 431 11.93 -5.25 15.61
CA SER A 431 12.26 -5.19 14.18
C SER A 431 13.42 -4.24 13.88
N ARG A 432 13.53 -3.12 14.60
CA ARG A 432 14.61 -2.12 14.42
C ARG A 432 16.00 -2.69 14.67
N GLN A 433 16.13 -3.74 15.46
CA GLN A 433 17.42 -4.43 15.68
C GLN A 433 17.90 -5.13 14.41
N PHE A 434 16.98 -5.61 13.56
CA PHE A 434 17.30 -6.31 12.31
C PHE A 434 17.30 -5.37 11.09
N CYS A 435 16.41 -4.37 11.07
CA CYS A 435 16.27 -3.39 10.01
C CYS A 435 16.08 -1.99 10.64
N PRO A 436 17.14 -1.17 10.80
CA PRO A 436 17.05 0.11 11.50
C PRO A 436 16.13 1.14 10.86
N GLN A 437 15.92 1.04 9.54
CA GLN A 437 15.04 1.95 8.79
C GLN A 437 13.78 1.25 8.33
N PRO A 438 12.60 1.93 8.34
CA PRO A 438 11.37 1.40 7.78
C PRO A 438 11.56 0.97 6.33
N PHE A 439 11.09 -0.23 6.00
CA PHE A 439 11.29 -0.81 4.67
C PHE A 439 10.81 0.07 3.52
N TYR A 440 9.62 0.67 3.63
CA TYR A 440 9.07 1.52 2.56
C TYR A 440 9.90 2.78 2.34
N HIS A 441 10.41 3.41 3.40
CA HIS A 441 11.30 4.58 3.31
C HIS A 441 12.68 4.23 2.74
N LEU A 442 13.24 3.07 3.15
CA LEU A 442 14.47 2.56 2.57
C LEU A 442 14.33 2.32 1.05
N ALA A 443 13.23 1.71 0.63
CA ALA A 443 12.93 1.45 -0.77
C ALA A 443 12.64 2.74 -1.55
N ALA A 444 11.92 3.70 -0.94
CA ALA A 444 11.63 5.02 -1.52
C ALA A 444 12.90 5.81 -1.89
N GLY A 445 13.95 5.69 -1.07
CA GLY A 445 15.25 6.32 -1.36
C GLY A 445 15.87 5.89 -2.69
N ARG A 446 15.59 4.67 -3.17
CA ARG A 446 16.05 4.18 -4.49
C ARG A 446 15.27 4.83 -5.61
N PHE A 447 13.93 4.84 -5.52
CA PHE A 447 13.06 5.46 -6.53
C PHE A 447 13.30 6.97 -6.62
N ARG A 448 13.47 7.65 -5.48
CA ARG A 448 13.82 9.08 -5.45
C ARG A 448 15.12 9.37 -6.18
N ARG A 449 16.18 8.60 -5.93
CA ARG A 449 17.47 8.79 -6.63
C ARG A 449 17.35 8.56 -8.11
N GLN A 450 16.63 7.52 -8.54
CA GLN A 450 16.42 7.22 -9.95
C GLN A 450 15.63 8.37 -10.63
N ALA A 451 14.54 8.84 -10.04
CA ALA A 451 13.74 9.94 -10.57
C ALA A 451 14.53 11.25 -10.70
N LEU A 452 15.44 11.54 -9.76
CA LEU A 452 16.32 12.73 -9.84
C LEU A 452 17.33 12.60 -10.98
N VAL A 453 17.92 11.42 -11.21
CA VAL A 453 18.85 11.17 -12.33
C VAL A 453 18.13 11.31 -13.66
N GLU A 454 16.93 10.75 -13.79
CA GLU A 454 16.11 10.83 -15.00
C GLU A 454 15.69 12.29 -15.29
N ALA A 455 15.25 13.04 -14.28
CA ALA A 455 14.91 14.44 -14.41
C ALA A 455 16.13 15.31 -14.79
N GLY A 456 17.30 15.05 -14.22
CA GLY A 456 18.55 15.74 -14.56
C GLY A 456 19.03 15.45 -15.99
N ARG A 457 18.80 14.23 -16.50
CA ARG A 457 19.10 13.89 -17.91
C ARG A 457 18.15 14.58 -18.87
N ALA A 458 16.87 14.68 -18.54
CA ALA A 458 15.87 15.36 -19.36
C ALA A 458 16.07 16.89 -19.40
N ALA A 459 16.72 17.48 -18.40
CA ALA A 459 17.00 18.91 -18.31
C ALA A 459 18.28 19.34 -19.05
N LYS A 460 19.17 18.42 -19.47
CA LYS A 460 20.32 18.73 -20.30
C LYS A 460 19.85 18.98 -21.74
N PRO A 461 20.17 20.15 -22.38
CA PRO A 461 19.90 20.33 -23.78
C PRO A 461 20.56 19.21 -24.58
N VAL A 462 19.86 18.69 -25.59
CA VAL A 462 20.50 17.89 -26.64
C VAL A 462 21.51 18.82 -27.33
N GLU A 463 22.79 18.64 -27.06
CA GLU A 463 23.83 19.28 -27.84
C GLU A 463 23.58 18.88 -29.30
N SER A 464 23.12 19.82 -30.09
CA SER A 464 23.04 19.64 -31.54
C SER A 464 24.46 19.28 -32.03
N PRO A 465 24.63 18.25 -32.88
CA PRO A 465 25.90 17.96 -33.46
C PRO A 465 26.34 19.23 -34.22
N VAL A 466 27.45 19.83 -33.79
CA VAL A 466 28.09 20.90 -34.49
C VAL A 466 28.36 20.40 -35.90
N SER A 467 27.62 20.93 -36.87
CA SER A 467 27.90 20.75 -38.28
C SER A 467 29.26 21.39 -38.56
N GLY A 468 30.33 20.60 -38.48
CA GLY A 468 31.65 20.97 -38.94
C GLY A 468 31.60 21.12 -40.45
N SER A 469 31.78 22.34 -40.86
CA SER A 469 32.11 22.71 -42.23
C SER A 469 33.46 22.16 -42.65
#